data_462455c85ef4f402b9ee81830fb42a39
#
_entry.id   462455c85ef4f402b9ee81830fb42a39
#
_cell.length_a   1.000
_cell.length_b   1.000
_cell.length_c   1.000
_cell.angle_alpha   90.00
_cell.angle_beta   90.00
_cell.angle_gamma   90.00
#
_symmetry.space_group_name_H-M   'P 1'
#
loop_
_entity.id
_entity.type
_entity.pdbx_description
1 polymer ?
#
loop_
_entity_poly.entity_id
_entity_poly.type
_entity_poly.pdbx_seq_one_letter_code
_entity_poly.pdbx_strand_id
1 'polypeptide(L)'
;DYMDYIIADEIIIPKENFKHYFEKVLYLPDCYQPNMEYRDISKKEFKRSDFGLPERAFIYCSFNNNYKITPDIFEIWMKILNNVHNSVLWILKSNEKATLNLKKEAEIKGINPDRIVLADHLSNDEHLKRIELADLFLDTFPYNAHTTASDAARMGTPIITLKGKSFQSRVGASILNCIAMNDLVTNNKNDYQNLAIELGTNPEKFDKLKKSFKNSVKTSSLFDSNKFTKNLEDLYLKILQN
;
A
#
# COMPACT_ATOMS: atom_id res chain seq x y z
N ASP A 1 17.73 23.81 -13.10
CA ASP A 1 17.93 24.32 -11.74
C ASP A 1 16.77 25.25 -11.34
N TYR A 2 15.58 24.66 -11.15
CA TYR A 2 14.38 25.44 -10.80
C TYR A 2 13.98 25.28 -9.33
N MET A 3 14.54 24.28 -8.65
CA MET A 3 14.22 23.95 -7.26
C MET A 3 15.51 23.86 -6.45
N ASP A 4 15.55 24.55 -5.31
CA ASP A 4 16.71 24.53 -4.42
C ASP A 4 16.65 23.39 -3.42
N TYR A 5 15.43 22.95 -3.06
CA TYR A 5 15.19 21.98 -2.01
C TYR A 5 14.18 20.93 -2.44
N ILE A 6 14.37 19.70 -1.92
CA ILE A 6 13.37 18.62 -1.97
C ILE A 6 13.03 18.17 -0.55
N ILE A 7 11.73 18.11 -0.25
CA ILE A 7 11.23 17.61 1.04
C ILE A 7 11.03 16.10 0.94
N ALA A 8 11.61 15.39 1.90
CA ALA A 8 11.60 13.94 1.96
C ALA A 8 11.53 13.46 3.43
N ASP A 9 11.62 12.18 3.64
CA ASP A 9 12.01 11.53 4.90
C ASP A 9 13.22 10.62 4.66
N GLU A 10 13.81 10.10 5.74
CA GLU A 10 15.03 9.28 5.66
C GLU A 10 14.82 7.94 4.94
N ILE A 11 13.58 7.44 4.86
CA ILE A 11 13.23 6.21 4.14
C ILE A 11 13.15 6.46 2.64
N ILE A 12 12.50 7.58 2.24
CA ILE A 12 12.29 7.93 0.83
C ILE A 12 13.61 8.28 0.15
N ILE A 13 14.41 9.16 0.74
CA ILE A 13 15.73 9.56 0.24
C ILE A 13 16.76 9.33 1.34
N PRO A 14 17.34 8.14 1.45
CA PRO A 14 18.42 7.92 2.41
C PRO A 14 19.67 8.73 2.04
N LYS A 15 20.50 9.05 3.03
CA LYS A 15 21.66 9.94 2.87
C LYS A 15 22.64 9.53 1.77
N GLU A 16 22.82 8.21 1.59
CA GLU A 16 23.67 7.68 0.52
C GLU A 16 23.17 8.00 -0.90
N ASN A 17 21.89 8.37 -1.03
CA ASN A 17 21.27 8.75 -2.30
C ASN A 17 21.31 10.26 -2.60
N PHE A 18 21.80 11.12 -1.70
CA PHE A 18 21.87 12.56 -1.91
C PHE A 18 22.62 12.93 -3.19
N LYS A 19 23.65 12.18 -3.54
CA LYS A 19 24.44 12.36 -4.78
C LYS A 19 23.64 12.25 -6.08
N HIS A 20 22.40 11.80 -6.03
CA HIS A 20 21.50 11.66 -7.18
C HIS A 20 20.49 12.81 -7.31
N TYR A 21 20.55 13.79 -6.40
CA TYR A 21 19.68 14.96 -6.36
C TYR A 21 20.50 16.23 -6.50
N PHE A 22 20.02 17.18 -7.28
CA PHE A 22 20.60 18.53 -7.36
C PHE A 22 20.10 19.39 -6.20
N GLU A 23 18.86 19.11 -5.75
CA GLU A 23 18.21 19.80 -4.65
C GLU A 23 18.85 19.40 -3.32
N LYS A 24 18.87 20.35 -2.37
CA LYS A 24 19.20 20.04 -0.98
C LYS A 24 18.03 19.26 -0.35
N VAL A 25 18.33 18.06 0.13
CA VAL A 25 17.31 17.21 0.77
C VAL A 25 17.01 17.69 2.17
N LEU A 26 15.74 17.98 2.44
CA LEU A 26 15.23 18.35 3.75
C LEU A 26 14.31 17.25 4.28
N TYR A 27 14.55 16.83 5.50
CA TYR A 27 13.78 15.74 6.11
C TYR A 27 12.65 16.24 7.01
N LEU A 28 11.45 15.73 6.74
CA LEU A 28 10.39 15.65 7.73
C LEU A 28 10.69 14.48 8.69
N PRO A 29 10.39 14.61 9.99
CA PRO A 29 10.79 13.61 10.99
C PRO A 29 10.02 12.29 10.88
N ASP A 30 8.80 12.32 10.35
CA ASP A 30 7.92 11.14 10.29
C ASP A 30 7.80 10.63 8.84
N CYS A 31 6.73 11.01 8.14
CA CYS A 31 6.49 10.64 6.75
C CYS A 31 6.49 11.89 5.87
N TYR A 32 7.11 11.81 4.69
CA TYR A 32 7.13 12.93 3.74
C TYR A 32 5.76 13.24 3.14
N GLN A 33 4.87 12.24 3.09
CA GLN A 33 3.58 12.36 2.45
C GLN A 33 2.55 13.01 3.38
N PRO A 34 1.98 14.17 3.01
CA PRO A 34 0.88 14.75 3.76
C PRO A 34 -0.36 13.86 3.63
N ASN A 35 -1.00 13.59 4.74
CA ASN A 35 -2.26 12.87 4.78
C ASN A 35 -3.28 13.68 5.56
N MET A 36 -4.50 13.78 5.04
CA MET A 36 -5.59 14.48 5.73
C MET A 36 -5.92 13.74 7.03
N GLU A 37 -6.11 14.49 8.12
CA GLU A 37 -6.55 13.95 9.42
C GLU A 37 -7.95 13.32 9.28
N TYR A 38 -8.85 14.06 8.68
CA TYR A 38 -10.24 13.64 8.47
C TYR A 38 -10.53 13.41 6.98
N ARG A 39 -11.25 12.33 6.71
CA ARG A 39 -11.86 12.06 5.40
C ARG A 39 -13.25 11.48 5.61
N ASP A 40 -14.18 11.87 4.76
CA ASP A 40 -15.50 11.28 4.76
C ASP A 40 -15.40 9.79 4.44
N ILE A 41 -16.04 8.98 5.27
CA ILE A 41 -16.17 7.53 5.09
C ILE A 41 -17.65 7.23 5.02
N SER A 42 -18.06 6.51 4.01
CA SER A 42 -19.45 6.13 3.82
C SER A 42 -20.01 5.38 5.02
N LYS A 43 -21.23 5.73 5.43
CA LYS A 43 -21.97 5.02 6.48
C LYS A 43 -22.64 3.74 5.98
N LYS A 44 -22.55 3.48 4.68
CA LYS A 44 -23.11 2.28 4.05
C LYS A 44 -22.38 1.04 4.55
N GLU A 45 -23.14 0.06 5.00
CA GLU A 45 -22.62 -1.24 5.36
C GLU A 45 -22.46 -2.08 4.09
N PHE A 46 -21.22 -2.46 3.80
CA PHE A 46 -20.89 -3.35 2.69
C PHE A 46 -20.62 -4.77 3.19
N LYS A 47 -21.04 -5.75 2.39
CA LYS A 47 -20.70 -7.16 2.56
C LYS A 47 -19.77 -7.61 1.43
N ARG A 48 -19.00 -8.65 1.65
CA ARG A 48 -18.15 -9.28 0.63
C ARG A 48 -18.95 -9.68 -0.62
N SER A 49 -20.16 -10.18 -0.43
CA SER A 49 -21.09 -10.55 -1.51
C SER A 49 -21.45 -9.38 -2.43
N ASP A 50 -21.49 -8.14 -1.94
CA ASP A 50 -21.81 -6.94 -2.77
C ASP A 50 -20.75 -6.70 -3.85
N PHE A 51 -19.57 -7.27 -3.68
CA PHE A 51 -18.42 -7.13 -4.59
C PHE A 51 -17.99 -8.46 -5.23
N GLY A 52 -18.81 -9.50 -5.13
CA GLY A 52 -18.47 -10.84 -5.65
C GLY A 52 -17.30 -11.51 -4.92
N LEU A 53 -17.00 -11.06 -3.69
CA LEU A 53 -15.96 -11.65 -2.86
C LEU A 53 -16.51 -12.85 -2.07
N PRO A 54 -15.76 -13.96 -1.98
CA PRO A 54 -16.16 -15.10 -1.16
C PRO A 54 -16.14 -14.74 0.34
N GLU A 55 -17.15 -15.16 1.07
CA GLU A 55 -17.31 -14.84 2.51
C GLU A 55 -16.16 -15.37 3.38
N ARG A 56 -15.65 -16.58 3.10
CA ARG A 56 -14.65 -17.25 3.93
C ARG A 56 -13.24 -17.29 3.35
N ALA A 57 -13.01 -16.67 2.19
CA ALA A 57 -11.69 -16.62 1.59
C ALA A 57 -10.82 -15.54 2.22
N PHE A 58 -9.50 -15.71 2.12
CA PHE A 58 -8.56 -14.63 2.41
C PHE A 58 -8.51 -13.65 1.23
N ILE A 59 -8.79 -12.39 1.48
CA ILE A 59 -8.92 -11.36 0.44
C ILE A 59 -7.63 -10.54 0.38
N TYR A 60 -6.76 -10.87 -0.58
CA TYR A 60 -5.69 -9.96 -0.98
C TYR A 60 -6.27 -8.84 -1.82
N CYS A 61 -5.81 -7.61 -1.65
CA CYS A 61 -6.22 -6.51 -2.52
C CYS A 61 -5.05 -5.67 -3.02
N SER A 62 -5.23 -5.03 -4.18
CA SER A 62 -4.34 -4.01 -4.71
C SER A 62 -5.16 -3.04 -5.55
N PHE A 63 -5.48 -1.86 -4.99
CA PHE A 63 -6.30 -0.86 -5.69
C PHE A 63 -5.46 0.16 -6.44
N ASN A 64 -4.25 -0.23 -6.83
CA ASN A 64 -3.38 0.56 -7.68
C ASN A 64 -3.87 0.55 -9.14
N ASN A 65 -3.52 1.62 -9.87
CA ASN A 65 -3.71 1.63 -11.32
C ASN A 65 -2.96 0.46 -11.98
N ASN A 66 -3.57 -0.11 -13.01
CA ASN A 66 -3.06 -1.29 -13.70
C ASN A 66 -1.66 -1.10 -14.33
N TYR A 67 -1.26 0.12 -14.71
CA TYR A 67 0.10 0.39 -15.22
C TYR A 67 1.20 0.12 -14.18
N LYS A 68 0.88 0.06 -12.89
CA LYS A 68 1.80 -0.34 -11.82
C LYS A 68 1.94 -1.86 -11.68
N ILE A 69 1.02 -2.63 -12.28
CA ILE A 69 1.03 -4.10 -12.22
C ILE A 69 1.97 -4.60 -13.33
N THR A 70 3.24 -4.78 -12.97
CA THR A 70 4.24 -5.33 -13.88
C THR A 70 4.09 -6.86 -13.99
N PRO A 71 4.59 -7.50 -15.06
CA PRO A 71 4.60 -8.97 -15.17
C PRO A 71 5.25 -9.65 -13.96
N ASP A 72 6.34 -9.08 -13.44
CA ASP A 72 7.07 -9.59 -12.28
C ASP A 72 6.23 -9.63 -11.00
N ILE A 73 5.54 -8.52 -10.69
CA ILE A 73 4.71 -8.47 -9.47
C ILE A 73 3.47 -9.35 -9.63
N PHE A 74 2.88 -9.38 -10.82
CA PHE A 74 1.74 -10.24 -11.10
C PHE A 74 2.09 -11.72 -10.97
N GLU A 75 3.27 -12.14 -11.45
CA GLU A 75 3.76 -13.51 -11.24
C GLU A 75 3.89 -13.87 -9.77
N ILE A 76 4.40 -12.96 -8.95
CA ILE A 76 4.49 -13.16 -7.49
C ILE A 76 3.09 -13.33 -6.89
N TRP A 77 2.12 -12.51 -7.28
CA TRP A 77 0.75 -12.63 -6.81
C TRP A 77 0.09 -13.96 -7.21
N MET A 78 0.38 -14.46 -8.42
CA MET A 78 -0.10 -15.80 -8.83
C MET A 78 0.52 -16.91 -7.98
N LYS A 79 1.81 -16.81 -7.66
CA LYS A 79 2.47 -17.75 -6.73
C LYS A 79 1.85 -17.69 -5.32
N ILE A 80 1.51 -16.50 -4.82
CA ILE A 80 0.79 -16.33 -3.54
C ILE A 80 -0.56 -17.05 -3.61
N LEU A 81 -1.38 -16.77 -4.63
CA LEU A 81 -2.68 -17.41 -4.78
C LEU A 81 -2.56 -18.93 -4.90
N ASN A 82 -1.55 -19.45 -5.60
CA ASN A 82 -1.34 -20.89 -5.74
C ASN A 82 -1.01 -21.57 -4.40
N ASN A 83 -0.35 -20.88 -3.47
CA ASN A 83 -0.02 -21.40 -2.16
C ASN A 83 -1.11 -21.15 -1.11
N VAL A 84 -2.02 -20.22 -1.35
CA VAL A 84 -3.14 -19.90 -0.46
C VAL A 84 -4.44 -20.23 -1.19
N HIS A 85 -4.81 -21.50 -1.23
CA HIS A 85 -5.90 -22.00 -2.09
C HIS A 85 -7.24 -21.32 -1.86
N ASN A 86 -7.60 -21.02 -0.60
CA ASN A 86 -8.84 -20.33 -0.27
C ASN A 86 -8.62 -18.82 -0.19
N SER A 87 -8.16 -18.22 -1.28
CA SER A 87 -7.92 -16.78 -1.39
C SER A 87 -8.29 -16.24 -2.77
N VAL A 88 -8.52 -14.94 -2.84
CA VAL A 88 -8.73 -14.19 -4.08
C VAL A 88 -7.85 -12.94 -4.08
N LEU A 89 -7.58 -12.42 -5.27
CA LEU A 89 -6.95 -11.13 -5.48
C LEU A 89 -7.99 -10.13 -5.99
N TRP A 90 -8.26 -9.10 -5.20
CA TRP A 90 -9.22 -8.04 -5.49
C TRP A 90 -8.48 -6.80 -5.99
N ILE A 91 -8.63 -6.48 -7.26
CA ILE A 91 -7.90 -5.41 -7.94
C ILE A 91 -8.85 -4.40 -8.57
N LEU A 92 -8.39 -3.14 -8.69
CA LEU A 92 -9.18 -2.10 -9.33
C LEU A 92 -9.43 -2.44 -10.80
N LYS A 93 -10.69 -2.40 -11.20
CA LYS A 93 -11.09 -2.56 -12.59
C LYS A 93 -10.56 -1.38 -13.40
N SER A 94 -9.84 -1.71 -14.47
CA SER A 94 -9.37 -0.75 -15.45
C SER A 94 -10.19 -0.85 -16.73
N ASN A 95 -9.57 -0.71 -17.89
CA ASN A 95 -10.23 -0.97 -19.16
C ASN A 95 -10.43 -2.47 -19.38
N GLU A 96 -11.36 -2.83 -20.28
CA GLU A 96 -11.71 -4.22 -20.58
C GLU A 96 -10.52 -5.04 -21.04
N LYS A 97 -9.66 -4.47 -21.91
CA LYS A 97 -8.48 -5.17 -22.45
C LYS A 97 -7.50 -5.54 -21.34
N ALA A 98 -7.21 -4.64 -20.42
CA ALA A 98 -6.34 -4.92 -19.27
C ALA A 98 -6.94 -6.02 -18.37
N THR A 99 -8.23 -5.94 -18.11
CA THR A 99 -8.98 -6.93 -17.35
C THR A 99 -8.89 -8.33 -17.97
N LEU A 100 -9.18 -8.44 -19.28
CA LEU A 100 -9.10 -9.71 -20.00
C LEU A 100 -7.68 -10.27 -19.98
N ASN A 101 -6.67 -9.42 -20.18
CA ASN A 101 -5.27 -9.84 -20.17
C ASN A 101 -4.86 -10.38 -18.79
N LEU A 102 -5.22 -9.69 -17.70
CA LEU A 102 -4.88 -10.16 -16.35
C LEU A 102 -5.53 -11.50 -16.02
N LYS A 103 -6.80 -11.72 -16.41
CA LYS A 103 -7.47 -13.01 -16.24
C LYS A 103 -6.84 -14.12 -17.08
N LYS A 104 -6.49 -13.81 -18.33
CA LYS A 104 -5.78 -14.75 -19.21
C LYS A 104 -4.39 -15.12 -18.67
N GLU A 105 -3.64 -14.14 -18.20
CA GLU A 105 -2.32 -14.40 -17.57
C GLU A 105 -2.46 -15.23 -16.29
N ALA A 106 -3.50 -15.01 -15.49
CA ALA A 106 -3.78 -15.85 -14.33
C ALA A 106 -4.02 -17.32 -14.74
N GLU A 107 -4.83 -17.55 -15.78
CA GLU A 107 -5.10 -18.88 -16.31
C GLU A 107 -3.83 -19.57 -16.83
N ILE A 108 -2.98 -18.86 -17.58
CA ILE A 108 -1.67 -19.35 -18.05
C ILE A 108 -0.77 -19.76 -16.87
N LYS A 109 -0.89 -19.07 -15.73
CA LYS A 109 -0.15 -19.40 -14.50
C LYS A 109 -0.84 -20.46 -13.63
N GLY A 110 -1.90 -21.09 -14.12
CA GLY A 110 -2.64 -22.16 -13.43
C GLY A 110 -3.61 -21.68 -12.33
N ILE A 111 -3.94 -20.39 -12.32
CA ILE A 111 -4.91 -19.81 -11.39
C ILE A 111 -6.26 -19.69 -12.09
N ASN A 112 -7.33 -20.18 -11.43
CA ASN A 112 -8.69 -19.95 -11.92
C ASN A 112 -8.94 -18.43 -12.06
N PRO A 113 -9.31 -17.93 -13.25
CA PRO A 113 -9.56 -16.51 -13.51
C PRO A 113 -10.61 -15.85 -12.58
N ASP A 114 -11.53 -16.63 -12.01
CA ASP A 114 -12.53 -16.14 -11.06
C ASP A 114 -11.94 -15.74 -9.70
N ARG A 115 -10.72 -16.17 -9.41
CA ARG A 115 -9.96 -15.72 -8.24
C ARG A 115 -9.36 -14.32 -8.41
N ILE A 116 -9.42 -13.75 -9.62
CA ILE A 116 -9.11 -12.35 -9.88
C ILE A 116 -10.43 -11.59 -9.90
N VAL A 117 -10.78 -11.01 -8.75
CA VAL A 117 -12.01 -10.24 -8.56
C VAL A 117 -11.75 -8.78 -8.90
N LEU A 118 -12.67 -8.17 -9.63
CA LEU A 118 -12.52 -6.79 -10.10
C LEU A 118 -13.38 -5.85 -9.25
N ALA A 119 -12.76 -4.77 -8.80
CA ALA A 119 -13.41 -3.71 -8.05
C ALA A 119 -13.80 -2.56 -8.98
N ASP A 120 -15.07 -2.32 -9.18
CA ASP A 120 -15.54 -1.16 -9.93
C ASP A 120 -15.17 0.16 -9.21
N HIS A 121 -15.15 1.26 -9.96
CA HIS A 121 -14.93 2.58 -9.38
C HIS A 121 -16.14 2.98 -8.52
N LEU A 122 -15.87 3.52 -7.34
CA LEU A 122 -16.84 4.06 -6.40
C LEU A 122 -16.46 5.51 -6.05
N SER A 123 -17.37 6.22 -5.37
CA SER A 123 -17.02 7.47 -4.71
C SER A 123 -15.89 7.25 -3.68
N ASN A 124 -15.15 8.29 -3.35
CA ASN A 124 -13.99 8.16 -2.46
C ASN A 124 -14.36 7.63 -1.08
N ASP A 125 -15.48 8.06 -0.52
CA ASP A 125 -15.99 7.63 0.78
C ASP A 125 -16.42 6.16 0.78
N GLU A 126 -17.11 5.70 -0.27
CA GLU A 126 -17.46 4.29 -0.45
C GLU A 126 -16.23 3.43 -0.75
N HIS A 127 -15.27 3.97 -1.53
CA HIS A 127 -14.01 3.28 -1.78
C HIS A 127 -13.23 3.04 -0.49
N LEU A 128 -13.13 4.04 0.39
CA LEU A 128 -12.52 3.85 1.70
C LEU A 128 -13.25 2.75 2.47
N LYS A 129 -14.58 2.85 2.58
CA LYS A 129 -15.37 1.88 3.34
C LYS A 129 -15.18 0.43 2.87
N ARG A 130 -15.16 0.19 1.55
CA ARG A 130 -14.98 -1.18 1.02
C ARG A 130 -13.62 -1.79 1.30
N ILE A 131 -12.55 -0.98 1.52
CA ILE A 131 -11.20 -1.48 1.83
C ILE A 131 -11.21 -2.35 3.10
N GLU A 132 -12.11 -2.09 4.05
CA GLU A 132 -12.28 -2.89 5.28
C GLU A 132 -12.60 -4.37 5.02
N LEU A 133 -13.16 -4.70 3.84
CA LEU A 133 -13.51 -6.08 3.46
C LEU A 133 -12.30 -6.91 3.05
N ALA A 134 -11.19 -6.25 2.70
CA ALA A 134 -9.94 -6.91 2.39
C ALA A 134 -9.18 -7.31 3.66
N ASP A 135 -8.39 -8.37 3.52
CA ASP A 135 -7.56 -8.84 4.61
C ASP A 135 -6.15 -8.24 4.53
N LEU A 136 -5.51 -8.25 3.36
CA LEU A 136 -4.14 -7.80 3.18
C LEU A 136 -3.98 -7.03 1.87
N PHE A 137 -3.38 -5.84 1.96
CA PHE A 137 -3.03 -5.06 0.78
C PHE A 137 -1.64 -5.48 0.26
N LEU A 138 -1.58 -5.91 -0.99
CA LEU A 138 -0.37 -6.25 -1.72
C LEU A 138 0.10 -5.03 -2.51
N ASP A 139 1.19 -4.41 -2.06
CA ASP A 139 1.75 -3.25 -2.74
C ASP A 139 2.41 -3.62 -4.08
N THR A 140 2.37 -2.72 -5.03
CA THR A 140 2.99 -2.87 -6.35
C THR A 140 4.48 -2.52 -6.32
N PHE A 141 5.25 -3.07 -7.27
CA PHE A 141 6.68 -2.83 -7.45
C PHE A 141 7.04 -2.81 -8.94
N PRO A 142 7.94 -1.95 -9.41
CA PRO A 142 8.80 -1.01 -8.68
C PRO A 142 8.14 0.33 -8.30
N TYR A 143 6.90 0.56 -8.66
CA TYR A 143 6.15 1.75 -8.30
C TYR A 143 5.13 1.42 -7.21
N ASN A 144 5.46 1.79 -5.96
CA ASN A 144 4.60 1.52 -4.81
C ASN A 144 3.27 2.29 -4.86
N ALA A 145 2.35 1.83 -4.06
CA ALA A 145 1.16 2.59 -3.67
C ALA A 145 1.57 3.81 -2.84
N HIS A 146 0.93 4.93 -3.11
CA HIS A 146 1.08 6.18 -2.34
C HIS A 146 -0.20 6.43 -1.56
N THR A 147 -1.13 7.22 -2.12
CA THR A 147 -2.44 7.47 -1.50
C THR A 147 -3.21 6.18 -1.21
N THR A 148 -3.16 5.20 -2.12
CA THR A 148 -3.84 3.93 -1.92
C THR A 148 -3.29 3.11 -0.76
N ALA A 149 -1.99 3.24 -0.43
CA ALA A 149 -1.42 2.65 0.78
C ALA A 149 -1.89 3.39 2.05
N SER A 150 -1.90 4.73 2.02
CA SER A 150 -2.45 5.52 3.13
C SER A 150 -3.94 5.22 3.35
N ASP A 151 -4.70 5.03 2.29
CA ASP A 151 -6.12 4.66 2.37
C ASP A 151 -6.30 3.27 3.02
N ALA A 152 -5.48 2.28 2.64
CA ALA A 152 -5.48 0.97 3.28
C ALA A 152 -5.11 1.05 4.77
N ALA A 153 -4.07 1.83 5.10
CA ALA A 153 -3.68 2.06 6.49
C ALA A 153 -4.81 2.71 7.30
N ARG A 154 -5.45 3.76 6.75
CA ARG A 154 -6.59 4.45 7.38
C ARG A 154 -7.72 3.50 7.72
N MET A 155 -8.02 2.56 6.82
CA MET A 155 -9.10 1.59 7.01
C MET A 155 -8.67 0.37 7.84
N GLY A 156 -7.42 0.35 8.33
CA GLY A 156 -6.88 -0.70 9.17
C GLY A 156 -6.63 -2.01 8.44
N THR A 157 -6.45 -1.96 7.13
CA THR A 157 -6.04 -3.08 6.30
C THR A 157 -4.52 -3.12 6.23
N PRO A 158 -3.85 -4.18 6.76
CA PRO A 158 -2.40 -4.31 6.72
C PRO A 158 -1.86 -4.29 5.29
N ILE A 159 -0.63 -3.80 5.14
CA ILE A 159 0.04 -3.64 3.85
C ILE A 159 1.36 -4.39 3.88
N ILE A 160 1.67 -5.16 2.85
CA ILE A 160 3.04 -5.65 2.60
C ILE A 160 3.61 -4.84 1.44
N THR A 161 4.83 -4.33 1.59
CA THR A 161 5.55 -3.62 0.53
C THR A 161 6.92 -4.21 0.26
N LEU A 162 7.34 -4.13 -1.01
CA LEU A 162 8.70 -4.43 -1.45
C LEU A 162 9.46 -3.11 -1.64
N LYS A 163 10.43 -2.83 -0.76
CA LYS A 163 11.25 -1.63 -0.81
C LYS A 163 12.30 -1.74 -1.93
N GLY A 164 12.34 -0.75 -2.80
CA GLY A 164 13.32 -0.65 -3.87
C GLY A 164 14.38 0.44 -3.65
N LYS A 165 14.98 0.87 -4.76
CA LYS A 165 16.08 1.85 -4.75
C LYS A 165 15.66 3.28 -5.10
N SER A 166 14.57 3.45 -5.84
CA SER A 166 14.06 4.75 -6.26
C SER A 166 13.06 5.32 -5.26
N PHE A 167 12.82 6.63 -5.32
CA PHE A 167 11.84 7.33 -4.50
C PHE A 167 10.48 6.62 -4.48
N GLN A 168 9.87 6.43 -5.64
CA GLN A 168 8.55 5.83 -5.77
C GLN A 168 8.48 4.35 -5.33
N SER A 169 9.60 3.65 -5.20
CA SER A 169 9.66 2.28 -4.70
C SER A 169 9.90 2.17 -3.19
N ARG A 170 9.85 3.29 -2.47
CA ARG A 170 10.07 3.40 -1.03
C ARG A 170 8.89 3.99 -0.27
N VAL A 171 7.85 4.40 -0.99
CA VAL A 171 6.69 5.09 -0.37
C VAL A 171 5.95 4.17 0.59
N GLY A 172 5.68 2.93 0.20
CA GLY A 172 5.07 1.95 1.12
C GLY A 172 5.91 1.73 2.38
N ALA A 173 7.24 1.69 2.25
CA ALA A 173 8.15 1.57 3.38
C ALA A 173 8.14 2.81 4.30
N SER A 174 8.06 4.02 3.74
CA SER A 174 7.93 5.25 4.52
C SER A 174 6.64 5.28 5.34
N ILE A 175 5.51 4.93 4.73
CA ILE A 175 4.22 4.85 5.41
C ILE A 175 4.27 3.83 6.56
N LEU A 176 4.80 2.63 6.30
CA LEU A 176 4.91 1.56 7.30
C LEU A 176 5.87 1.92 8.43
N ASN A 177 6.98 2.61 8.14
CA ASN A 177 7.89 3.13 9.14
C ASN A 177 7.21 4.16 10.05
N CYS A 178 6.43 5.07 9.48
CA CYS A 178 5.70 6.10 10.24
C CYS A 178 4.71 5.49 11.25
N ILE A 179 4.15 4.33 10.94
CA ILE A 179 3.25 3.59 11.85
C ILE A 179 3.95 2.48 12.63
N ALA A 180 5.29 2.45 12.64
CA ALA A 180 6.11 1.45 13.34
C ALA A 180 5.79 -0.02 12.98
N MET A 181 5.48 -0.28 11.69
CA MET A 181 5.17 -1.61 11.15
C MET A 181 6.22 -2.09 10.15
N ASN A 182 7.50 -1.93 10.51
CA ASN A 182 8.65 -2.25 9.64
C ASN A 182 8.74 -3.73 9.25
N ASP A 183 8.18 -4.64 10.03
CA ASP A 183 8.13 -6.09 9.73
C ASP A 183 7.32 -6.40 8.45
N LEU A 184 6.52 -5.45 7.96
CA LEU A 184 5.77 -5.56 6.71
C LEU A 184 6.53 -4.98 5.50
N VAL A 185 7.74 -4.45 5.72
CA VAL A 185 8.65 -3.98 4.68
C VAL A 185 9.61 -5.08 4.30
N THR A 186 9.54 -5.55 3.07
CA THR A 186 10.44 -6.58 2.54
C THR A 186 11.50 -5.98 1.62
N ASN A 187 12.64 -6.65 1.49
CA ASN A 187 13.78 -6.17 0.71
C ASN A 187 14.04 -7.00 -0.56
N ASN A 188 13.34 -8.11 -0.74
CA ASN A 188 13.41 -8.94 -1.92
C ASN A 188 12.06 -9.61 -2.22
N LYS A 189 11.92 -10.09 -3.45
CA LYS A 189 10.68 -10.69 -3.97
C LYS A 189 10.27 -11.95 -3.20
N ASN A 190 11.23 -12.75 -2.74
CA ASN A 190 10.94 -14.00 -2.02
C ASN A 190 10.37 -13.71 -0.63
N ASP A 191 10.94 -12.75 0.10
CA ASP A 191 10.41 -12.37 1.41
C ASP A 191 9.01 -11.79 1.30
N TYR A 192 8.76 -10.94 0.27
CA TYR A 192 7.43 -10.41 -0.01
C TYR A 192 6.41 -11.54 -0.26
N GLN A 193 6.75 -12.48 -1.12
CA GLN A 193 5.91 -13.65 -1.42
C GLN A 193 5.65 -14.49 -0.17
N ASN A 194 6.72 -14.85 0.55
CA ASN A 194 6.65 -15.74 1.71
C ASN A 194 5.82 -15.11 2.85
N LEU A 195 6.00 -13.81 3.11
CA LEU A 195 5.23 -13.10 4.12
C LEU A 195 3.73 -13.06 3.77
N ALA A 196 3.40 -12.81 2.49
CA ALA A 196 2.01 -12.83 2.05
C ALA A 196 1.38 -14.22 2.18
N ILE A 197 2.11 -15.29 1.83
CA ILE A 197 1.65 -16.67 1.98
C ILE A 197 1.47 -17.01 3.46
N GLU A 198 2.44 -16.69 4.30
CA GLU A 198 2.39 -16.95 5.73
C GLU A 198 1.16 -16.31 6.39
N LEU A 199 0.91 -15.04 6.08
CA LEU A 199 -0.25 -14.33 6.63
C LEU A 199 -1.58 -14.89 6.12
N GLY A 200 -1.63 -15.33 4.87
CA GLY A 200 -2.83 -15.94 4.28
C GLY A 200 -3.10 -17.38 4.74
N THR A 201 -2.11 -18.07 5.29
CA THR A 201 -2.22 -19.46 5.75
C THR A 201 -2.23 -19.62 7.26
N ASN A 202 -1.91 -18.57 8.03
CA ASN A 202 -1.88 -18.58 9.48
C ASN A 202 -2.84 -17.54 10.07
N PRO A 203 -4.11 -17.93 10.34
CA PRO A 203 -5.11 -17.00 10.86
C PRO A 203 -4.72 -16.36 12.20
N GLU A 204 -4.11 -17.11 13.11
CA GLU A 204 -3.71 -16.56 14.41
C GLU A 204 -2.66 -15.44 14.28
N LYS A 205 -1.66 -15.67 13.42
CA LYS A 205 -0.62 -14.67 13.14
C LYS A 205 -1.24 -13.44 12.48
N PHE A 206 -2.13 -13.67 11.52
CA PHE A 206 -2.81 -12.59 10.81
C PHE A 206 -3.71 -11.75 11.75
N ASP A 207 -4.49 -12.38 12.61
CA ASP A 207 -5.37 -11.67 13.56
C ASP A 207 -4.56 -10.81 14.55
N LYS A 208 -3.44 -11.34 15.06
CA LYS A 208 -2.51 -10.58 15.90
C LYS A 208 -1.94 -9.36 15.15
N LEU A 209 -1.50 -9.58 13.92
CA LEU A 209 -0.98 -8.53 13.06
C LEU A 209 -2.04 -7.45 12.80
N LYS A 210 -3.26 -7.83 12.41
CA LYS A 210 -4.35 -6.89 12.08
C LYS A 210 -4.71 -6.01 13.29
N LYS A 211 -4.74 -6.59 14.49
CA LYS A 211 -4.95 -5.84 15.73
C LYS A 211 -3.81 -4.85 16.03
N SER A 212 -2.57 -5.33 15.93
CA SER A 212 -1.38 -4.49 16.12
C SER A 212 -1.34 -3.35 15.10
N PHE A 213 -1.59 -3.64 13.82
CA PHE A 213 -1.62 -2.67 12.75
C PHE A 213 -2.63 -1.54 13.01
N LYS A 214 -3.87 -1.89 13.36
CA LYS A 214 -4.90 -0.90 13.70
C LYS A 214 -4.50 -0.01 14.89
N ASN A 215 -3.86 -0.58 15.90
CA ASN A 215 -3.38 0.20 17.04
C ASN A 215 -2.23 1.14 16.64
N SER A 216 -1.26 0.63 15.87
CA SER A 216 -0.13 1.43 15.37
C SER A 216 -0.60 2.61 14.52
N VAL A 217 -1.57 2.41 13.65
CA VAL A 217 -2.16 3.52 12.86
C VAL A 217 -2.77 4.58 13.77
N LYS A 218 -3.54 4.18 14.78
CA LYS A 218 -4.22 5.13 15.69
C LYS A 218 -3.26 5.97 16.54
N THR A 219 -2.10 5.42 16.88
CA THR A 219 -1.11 6.08 17.75
C THR A 219 -0.01 6.79 16.97
N SER A 220 0.01 6.64 15.65
CA SER A 220 1.01 7.24 14.78
C SER A 220 0.67 8.68 14.39
N SER A 221 1.66 9.39 13.88
CA SER A 221 1.50 10.73 13.30
C SER A 221 1.09 10.70 11.82
N LEU A 222 0.85 9.53 11.22
CA LEU A 222 0.59 9.41 9.78
C LEU A 222 -0.59 10.28 9.31
N PHE A 223 -1.59 10.48 10.15
CA PHE A 223 -2.79 11.27 9.86
C PHE A 223 -2.91 12.54 10.72
N ASP A 224 -1.84 12.93 11.41
CA ASP A 224 -1.80 14.17 12.20
C ASP A 224 -1.39 15.36 11.31
N SER A 225 -2.39 16.02 10.71
CA SER A 225 -2.18 17.17 9.83
C SER A 225 -1.53 18.35 10.55
N ASN A 226 -1.85 18.55 11.84
CA ASN A 226 -1.30 19.66 12.63
C ASN A 226 0.20 19.46 12.85
N LYS A 227 0.60 18.25 13.25
CA LYS A 227 2.02 17.89 13.42
C LYS A 227 2.78 18.00 12.11
N PHE A 228 2.20 17.48 11.01
CA PHE A 228 2.79 17.57 9.67
C PHE A 228 3.05 19.04 9.28
N THR A 229 2.03 19.89 9.40
CA THR A 229 2.12 21.32 9.07
C THR A 229 3.19 22.01 9.91
N LYS A 230 3.21 21.79 11.22
CA LYS A 230 4.23 22.36 12.10
C LYS A 230 5.65 21.93 11.69
N ASN A 231 5.86 20.65 11.41
CA ASN A 231 7.17 20.15 10.96
C ASN A 231 7.59 20.79 9.63
N LEU A 232 6.65 21.01 8.72
CA LEU A 232 6.91 21.66 7.44
C LEU A 232 7.25 23.13 7.60
N GLU A 233 6.52 23.88 8.45
CA GLU A 233 6.79 25.27 8.78
C GLU A 233 8.16 25.42 9.45
N ASP A 234 8.52 24.52 10.36
CA ASP A 234 9.84 24.51 11.02
C ASP A 234 10.98 24.29 9.99
N LEU A 235 10.76 23.50 8.93
CA LEU A 235 11.71 23.36 7.84
C LEU A 235 11.85 24.65 7.03
N TYR A 236 10.76 25.34 6.71
CA TYR A 236 10.80 26.63 6.01
C TYR A 236 11.54 27.69 6.83
N LEU A 237 11.30 27.77 8.13
CA LEU A 237 12.02 28.70 9.01
C LEU A 237 13.52 28.42 9.02
N LYS A 238 13.95 27.15 9.02
CA LYS A 238 15.37 26.77 8.95
C LYS A 238 16.01 27.20 7.62
N ILE A 239 15.27 27.13 6.50
CA ILE A 239 15.77 27.58 5.19
C ILE A 239 16.01 29.10 5.21
N LEU A 240 15.10 29.87 5.80
CA LEU A 240 15.19 31.33 5.83
C LEU A 240 16.30 31.85 6.74
N GLN A 241 16.81 31.03 7.68
CA GLN A 241 17.89 31.39 8.61
C GLN A 241 19.29 31.05 8.06
N ASN A 242 19.38 30.31 6.95
CA ASN A 242 20.64 29.92 6.27
C ASN A 242 20.83 30.69 4.97
#